data_308671785e4f1d913f86ece73796fe8f
#
_entry.id   308671785e4f1d913f86ece73796fe8f
#
_cell.length_a   1.000
_cell.length_b   1.000
_cell.length_c   1.000
_cell.angle_alpha   90.00
_cell.angle_beta   90.00
_cell.angle_gamma   90.00
#
_symmetry.space_group_name_H-M   'P 1'
#
loop_
_entity.id
_entity.type
_entity.pdbx_description
1 polymer ?
#
loop_
_entity_poly.entity_id
_entity_poly.type
_entity_poly.pdbx_seq_one_letter_code
_entity_poly.pdbx_strand_id
1 'polypeptide(L)'
;MSVPLAERIRPKTLDDIVGQTHLLGENKPLRRIIESGKIPNMIFYGPSGVGKTTVARMIANNANMTMHKLNGTSASIADIKQIVAETETLSGINGILLYLDEIQYLNKKQQQSLLEYIENGKITLIASTTENPYFYVYNAIISRSTVFEFKPLTSEEILPAIKRAFQLMADELGLKLRLENGVLEHIARGCGGDVRKSINTVELCILSADNDGEKLTVNLDNVKLLTQRSNMRYDRAGDEHYDILSALQKSIRGSDENAALHYAARLIEAGNIISLCRRLLVIASEDIGLAYPMAAVVTKSCVDSALQLGLPEARIPLAEAVVLLATAPKSNSAESAIDAALADVRNGDFGDYPRHLQNKHFDGEGAKVKGQHYLYPHNYPNHWVKQQYLPDKLVGRTYYQYGENKTEQMAKAYWEKIKK
;
A
#
# COMPACT_ATOMS: atom_id res chain seq x y z
N MET A 1 25.74 20.76 -13.37
CA MET A 1 25.11 19.42 -13.53
C MET A 1 23.88 19.58 -14.41
N SER A 2 23.72 18.78 -15.46
CA SER A 2 22.53 18.82 -16.31
C SER A 2 21.32 18.28 -15.55
N VAL A 3 20.15 18.89 -15.74
CA VAL A 3 18.89 18.41 -15.17
C VAL A 3 18.58 17.00 -15.70
N PRO A 4 18.22 16.02 -14.88
CA PRO A 4 17.91 14.65 -15.32
C PRO A 4 16.85 14.62 -16.43
N LEU A 5 16.97 13.69 -17.37
CA LEU A 5 16.05 13.57 -18.50
C LEU A 5 14.59 13.47 -18.08
N ALA A 6 14.31 12.73 -17.01
CA ALA A 6 12.96 12.59 -16.46
C ALA A 6 12.32 13.91 -16.01
N GLU A 7 13.09 14.92 -15.63
CA GLU A 7 12.59 16.27 -15.34
C GLU A 7 12.39 17.09 -16.62
N ARG A 8 13.28 16.96 -17.60
CA ARG A 8 13.23 17.71 -18.86
C ARG A 8 12.03 17.32 -19.72
N ILE A 9 11.71 16.03 -19.77
CA ILE A 9 10.60 15.46 -20.57
C ILE A 9 9.26 15.49 -19.86
N ARG A 10 9.21 16.06 -18.65
CA ARG A 10 7.98 16.06 -17.84
C ARG A 10 6.82 16.65 -18.66
N PRO A 11 5.64 15.98 -18.67
CA PRO A 11 4.44 16.46 -19.35
C PRO A 11 4.11 17.92 -19.00
N LYS A 12 3.71 18.70 -19.99
CA LYS A 12 3.32 20.11 -19.82
C LYS A 12 1.80 20.31 -19.81
N THR A 13 1.06 19.40 -20.44
CA THR A 13 -0.41 19.40 -20.50
C THR A 13 -0.96 18.09 -19.94
N LEU A 14 -2.25 18.07 -19.57
CA LEU A 14 -2.90 16.84 -19.08
C LEU A 14 -2.92 15.73 -20.14
N ASP A 15 -3.00 16.11 -21.42
CA ASP A 15 -3.04 15.16 -22.53
C ASP A 15 -1.66 14.53 -22.84
N ASP A 16 -0.58 15.13 -22.33
CA ASP A 16 0.77 14.55 -22.39
C ASP A 16 1.01 13.46 -21.34
N ILE A 17 0.15 13.35 -20.34
CA ILE A 17 0.28 12.34 -19.30
C ILE A 17 -0.11 10.99 -19.88
N VAL A 18 0.78 10.03 -19.77
CA VAL A 18 0.53 8.66 -20.24
C VAL A 18 -0.29 7.89 -19.20
N GLY A 19 -1.27 7.13 -19.67
CA GLY A 19 -2.17 6.32 -18.82
C GLY A 19 -3.09 7.15 -17.93
N GLN A 20 -3.51 6.56 -16.80
CA GLN A 20 -4.44 7.17 -15.82
C GLN A 20 -5.76 7.66 -16.44
N THR A 21 -6.22 7.04 -17.50
CA THR A 21 -7.43 7.46 -18.26
C THR A 21 -8.70 7.45 -17.41
N HIS A 22 -8.75 6.63 -16.36
CA HIS A 22 -9.85 6.57 -15.40
C HIS A 22 -9.94 7.82 -14.49
N LEU A 23 -8.84 8.59 -14.35
CA LEU A 23 -8.76 9.83 -13.57
C LEU A 23 -8.73 11.07 -14.47
N LEU A 24 -7.92 11.03 -15.53
CA LEU A 24 -7.53 12.19 -16.34
C LEU A 24 -8.15 12.20 -17.75
N GLY A 25 -8.85 11.13 -18.15
CA GLY A 25 -9.58 11.08 -19.41
C GLY A 25 -10.68 12.15 -19.48
N GLU A 26 -11.26 12.37 -20.67
CA GLU A 26 -12.35 13.32 -20.85
C GLU A 26 -13.50 13.07 -19.86
N ASN A 27 -13.99 14.15 -19.28
CA ASN A 27 -15.08 14.11 -18.29
C ASN A 27 -14.80 13.31 -16.99
N LYS A 28 -13.58 12.91 -16.71
CA LYS A 28 -13.23 12.18 -15.48
C LYS A 28 -13.11 13.10 -14.27
N PRO A 29 -13.32 12.58 -13.05
CA PRO A 29 -13.42 13.41 -11.84
C PRO A 29 -12.21 14.31 -11.59
N LEU A 30 -11.00 13.78 -11.67
CA LEU A 30 -9.78 14.54 -11.39
C LEU A 30 -9.53 15.61 -12.46
N ARG A 31 -9.77 15.29 -13.75
CA ARG A 31 -9.66 16.25 -14.84
C ARG A 31 -10.62 17.44 -14.64
N ARG A 32 -11.89 17.17 -14.29
CA ARG A 32 -12.88 18.24 -14.02
C ARG A 32 -12.47 19.13 -12.84
N ILE A 33 -11.90 18.56 -11.78
CA ILE A 33 -11.38 19.33 -10.64
C ILE A 33 -10.26 20.25 -11.12
N ILE A 34 -9.31 19.75 -11.90
CA ILE A 34 -8.19 20.55 -12.43
C ILE A 34 -8.71 21.69 -13.31
N GLU A 35 -9.60 21.39 -14.24
CA GLU A 35 -10.20 22.36 -15.17
C GLU A 35 -11.07 23.42 -14.45
N SER A 36 -11.68 23.07 -13.31
CA SER A 36 -12.47 24.03 -12.51
C SER A 36 -11.65 25.09 -11.80
N GLY A 37 -10.33 24.89 -11.63
CA GLY A 37 -9.44 25.75 -10.86
C GLY A 37 -9.69 25.75 -9.35
N LYS A 38 -10.73 25.04 -8.86
CA LYS A 38 -11.02 24.90 -7.43
C LYS A 38 -10.44 23.58 -6.91
N ILE A 39 -9.32 23.67 -6.24
CA ILE A 39 -8.54 22.50 -5.84
C ILE A 39 -8.83 22.14 -4.38
N PRO A 40 -9.50 21.00 -4.10
CA PRO A 40 -9.69 20.48 -2.75
C PRO A 40 -8.40 19.80 -2.26
N ASN A 41 -8.36 19.47 -0.97
CA ASN A 41 -7.32 18.58 -0.46
C ASN A 41 -7.47 17.18 -1.05
N MET A 42 -6.34 16.57 -1.44
CA MET A 42 -6.32 15.28 -2.14
C MET A 42 -5.23 14.37 -1.60
N ILE A 43 -5.47 13.07 -1.72
CA ILE A 43 -4.47 12.03 -1.46
C ILE A 43 -4.35 11.18 -2.73
N PHE A 44 -3.14 11.14 -3.29
CA PHE A 44 -2.80 10.31 -4.44
C PHE A 44 -2.08 9.06 -3.96
N TYR A 45 -2.66 7.88 -4.14
CA TYR A 45 -1.99 6.64 -3.79
C TYR A 45 -1.81 5.73 -5.00
N GLY A 46 -0.78 4.91 -4.97
CA GLY A 46 -0.43 3.99 -6.03
C GLY A 46 1.08 3.87 -6.23
N PRO A 47 1.55 3.03 -7.17
CA PRO A 47 2.98 2.74 -7.37
C PRO A 47 3.83 3.97 -7.65
N SER A 48 5.16 3.83 -7.51
CA SER A 48 6.11 4.86 -7.92
C SER A 48 6.09 5.03 -9.45
N GLY A 49 6.49 6.22 -9.94
CA GLY A 49 6.68 6.48 -11.38
C GLY A 49 5.42 6.58 -12.23
N VAL A 50 4.21 6.50 -11.66
CA VAL A 50 2.92 6.56 -12.38
C VAL A 50 2.36 7.98 -12.59
N GLY A 51 3.14 9.03 -12.26
CA GLY A 51 2.77 10.42 -12.55
C GLY A 51 2.18 11.25 -11.41
N LYS A 52 2.03 10.74 -10.17
CA LYS A 52 1.44 11.48 -9.02
C LYS A 52 2.01 12.89 -8.85
N THR A 53 3.34 13.04 -8.75
CA THR A 53 4.02 14.35 -8.61
C THR A 53 3.82 15.25 -9.82
N THR A 54 3.76 14.66 -11.02
CA THR A 54 3.53 15.40 -12.27
C THR A 54 2.15 16.02 -12.29
N VAL A 55 1.13 15.25 -11.94
CA VAL A 55 -0.26 15.72 -11.84
C VAL A 55 -0.39 16.81 -10.77
N ALA A 56 0.22 16.64 -9.59
CA ALA A 56 0.20 17.66 -8.54
C ALA A 56 0.80 18.98 -8.99
N ARG A 57 1.91 18.96 -9.76
CA ARG A 57 2.53 20.17 -10.32
C ARG A 57 1.64 20.84 -11.37
N MET A 58 0.96 20.06 -12.20
CA MET A 58 0.00 20.62 -13.18
C MET A 58 -1.19 21.28 -12.50
N ILE A 59 -1.69 20.67 -11.43
CA ILE A 59 -2.75 21.26 -10.60
C ILE A 59 -2.33 22.63 -10.09
N ALA A 60 -1.13 22.70 -9.49
CA ALA A 60 -0.62 23.97 -8.97
C ALA A 60 -0.51 25.04 -10.06
N ASN A 61 0.04 24.68 -11.23
CA ASN A 61 0.19 25.59 -12.37
C ASN A 61 -1.17 26.07 -12.90
N ASN A 62 -2.14 25.17 -13.10
CA ASN A 62 -3.46 25.53 -13.60
C ASN A 62 -4.25 26.40 -12.63
N ALA A 63 -4.05 26.22 -11.33
CA ALA A 63 -4.69 27.03 -10.29
C ALA A 63 -3.90 28.29 -9.94
N ASN A 64 -2.76 28.55 -10.59
CA ASN A 64 -1.82 29.64 -10.28
C ASN A 64 -1.37 29.66 -8.80
N MET A 65 -1.30 28.49 -8.15
CA MET A 65 -0.89 28.33 -6.76
C MET A 65 0.63 28.17 -6.65
N THR A 66 1.21 28.71 -5.58
CA THR A 66 2.61 28.46 -5.25
C THR A 66 2.75 27.04 -4.68
N MET A 67 3.53 26.19 -5.37
CA MET A 67 3.71 24.80 -4.95
C MET A 67 4.98 24.61 -4.12
N HIS A 68 4.83 24.16 -2.89
CA HIS A 68 5.92 23.65 -2.06
C HIS A 68 5.91 22.13 -2.03
N LYS A 69 7.10 21.54 -2.16
CA LYS A 69 7.27 20.08 -2.09
C LYS A 69 8.04 19.70 -0.84
N LEU A 70 7.44 18.85 0.00
CA LEU A 70 8.11 18.19 1.11
C LEU A 70 8.10 16.67 0.89
N ASN A 71 9.09 16.00 1.48
CA ASN A 71 9.15 14.54 1.51
C ASN A 71 8.95 14.04 2.95
N GLY A 72 8.01 13.13 3.17
CA GLY A 72 7.68 12.60 4.50
C GLY A 72 8.86 11.97 5.24
N THR A 73 9.88 11.51 4.53
CA THR A 73 11.10 10.93 5.15
C THR A 73 12.01 11.97 5.79
N SER A 74 11.97 13.24 5.33
CA SER A 74 12.86 14.30 5.77
C SER A 74 12.13 15.54 6.33
N ALA A 75 10.82 15.65 6.12
CA ALA A 75 10.03 16.80 6.53
C ALA A 75 9.92 16.93 8.06
N SER A 76 10.08 18.14 8.56
CA SER A 76 9.88 18.50 9.95
C SER A 76 8.64 19.39 10.13
N ILE A 77 8.16 19.53 11.38
CA ILE A 77 7.09 20.47 11.72
C ILE A 77 7.55 21.91 11.47
N ALA A 78 8.85 22.22 11.58
CA ALA A 78 9.40 23.53 11.32
C ALA A 78 9.26 23.91 9.82
N ASP A 79 9.52 22.96 8.91
CA ASP A 79 9.38 23.18 7.47
C ASP A 79 7.92 23.51 7.10
N ILE A 80 6.97 22.77 7.69
CA ILE A 80 5.53 23.04 7.49
C ILE A 80 5.17 24.44 7.97
N LYS A 81 5.64 24.85 9.17
CA LYS A 81 5.38 26.19 9.70
C LYS A 81 6.00 27.30 8.86
N GLN A 82 7.19 27.07 8.31
CA GLN A 82 7.85 28.02 7.41
C GLN A 82 7.00 28.23 6.14
N ILE A 83 6.51 27.15 5.52
CA ILE A 83 5.65 27.22 4.33
C ILE A 83 4.34 27.97 4.67
N VAL A 84 3.74 27.70 5.83
CA VAL A 84 2.53 28.40 6.26
C VAL A 84 2.79 29.91 6.48
N ALA A 85 3.93 30.29 7.00
CA ALA A 85 4.28 31.71 7.17
C ALA A 85 4.33 32.46 5.83
N GLU A 86 4.64 31.77 4.72
CA GLU A 86 4.63 32.37 3.37
C GLU A 86 3.22 32.73 2.88
N THR A 87 2.14 32.16 3.48
CA THR A 87 0.76 32.56 3.13
C THR A 87 0.46 34.04 3.42
N GLU A 88 1.23 34.66 4.31
CA GLU A 88 1.10 36.06 4.70
C GLU A 88 1.98 36.98 3.85
N THR A 89 2.70 36.45 2.85
CA THR A 89 3.59 37.18 1.95
C THR A 89 2.96 37.32 0.56
N LEU A 90 3.57 38.15 -0.29
CA LEU A 90 3.16 38.32 -1.70
C LEU A 90 3.17 36.99 -2.49
N SER A 91 4.04 36.06 -2.14
CA SER A 91 4.13 34.72 -2.76
C SER A 91 2.92 33.85 -2.45
N GLY A 92 2.19 34.10 -1.37
CA GLY A 92 1.03 33.35 -0.94
C GLY A 92 -0.32 33.90 -1.43
N ILE A 93 -0.36 35.03 -2.13
CA ILE A 93 -1.61 35.71 -2.55
C ILE A 93 -2.54 34.77 -3.36
N ASN A 94 -1.98 33.91 -4.21
CA ASN A 94 -2.75 32.98 -5.04
C ASN A 94 -3.03 31.63 -4.35
N GLY A 95 -2.69 31.50 -3.06
CA GLY A 95 -2.78 30.28 -2.30
C GLY A 95 -1.53 29.38 -2.40
N ILE A 96 -1.32 28.59 -1.37
CA ILE A 96 -0.20 27.65 -1.28
C ILE A 96 -0.71 26.23 -1.44
N LEU A 97 -0.12 25.48 -2.38
CA LEU A 97 -0.29 24.05 -2.52
C LEU A 97 0.90 23.33 -1.90
N LEU A 98 0.67 22.60 -0.81
CA LEU A 98 1.67 21.74 -0.22
C LEU A 98 1.57 20.34 -0.84
N TYR A 99 2.55 19.95 -1.64
CA TYR A 99 2.72 18.57 -2.09
C TYR A 99 3.60 17.81 -1.11
N LEU A 100 3.00 16.86 -0.41
CA LEU A 100 3.68 16.03 0.57
C LEU A 100 3.89 14.62 0.00
N ASP A 101 5.13 14.33 -0.41
CA ASP A 101 5.51 13.03 -0.97
C ASP A 101 5.75 12.02 0.15
N GLU A 102 5.23 10.79 -0.01
CA GLU A 102 5.37 9.68 0.92
C GLU A 102 4.89 10.02 2.36
N ILE A 103 3.64 10.50 2.47
CA ILE A 103 3.02 10.95 3.74
C ILE A 103 3.06 9.89 4.85
N GLN A 104 3.10 8.59 4.52
CA GLN A 104 3.13 7.50 5.50
C GLN A 104 4.38 7.50 6.39
N TYR A 105 5.45 8.20 6.00
CA TYR A 105 6.65 8.35 6.83
C TYR A 105 6.53 9.46 7.89
N LEU A 106 5.55 10.35 7.79
CA LEU A 106 5.26 11.29 8.87
C LEU A 106 4.61 10.55 10.05
N ASN A 107 5.09 10.83 11.25
CA ASN A 107 4.44 10.32 12.46
C ASN A 107 3.09 11.03 12.70
N LYS A 108 2.27 10.44 13.59
CA LYS A 108 0.91 10.93 13.88
C LYS A 108 0.90 12.42 14.32
N LYS A 109 1.87 12.86 15.11
CA LYS A 109 1.96 14.24 15.59
C LYS A 109 2.25 15.22 14.46
N GLN A 110 3.13 14.84 13.53
CA GLN A 110 3.42 15.63 12.33
C GLN A 110 2.20 15.72 11.40
N GLN A 111 1.50 14.60 11.19
CA GLN A 111 0.26 14.61 10.41
C GLN A 111 -0.84 15.45 11.08
N GLN A 112 -0.97 15.40 12.40
CA GLN A 112 -1.92 16.24 13.15
C GLN A 112 -1.63 17.74 13.01
N SER A 113 -0.35 18.15 12.95
CA SER A 113 0.01 19.56 12.79
C SER A 113 -0.43 20.16 11.45
N LEU A 114 -0.72 19.33 10.44
CA LEU A 114 -1.25 19.81 9.15
C LEU A 114 -2.74 20.18 9.23
N LEU A 115 -3.51 19.59 10.16
CA LEU A 115 -4.97 19.73 10.19
C LEU A 115 -5.40 21.20 10.34
N GLU A 116 -4.78 21.93 11.26
CA GLU A 116 -5.09 23.33 11.49
C GLU A 116 -4.99 24.18 10.21
N TYR A 117 -3.96 23.93 9.41
CA TYR A 117 -3.68 24.70 8.19
C TYR A 117 -4.55 24.27 7.01
N ILE A 118 -4.99 23.02 7.00
CA ILE A 118 -5.94 22.48 6.02
C ILE A 118 -7.35 23.01 6.32
N GLU A 119 -7.75 23.05 7.61
CA GLU A 119 -9.08 23.44 8.05
C GLU A 119 -9.33 24.96 7.87
N ASN A 120 -8.33 25.78 8.14
CA ASN A 120 -8.43 27.22 7.96
C ASN A 120 -8.16 27.69 6.53
N GLY A 121 -7.88 26.75 5.61
CA GLY A 121 -7.63 27.03 4.19
C GLY A 121 -6.31 27.76 3.88
N LYS A 122 -5.38 27.85 4.85
CA LYS A 122 -4.05 28.44 4.62
C LYS A 122 -3.24 27.68 3.61
N ILE A 123 -3.39 26.35 3.58
CA ILE A 123 -2.77 25.47 2.59
C ILE A 123 -3.79 24.53 1.94
N THR A 124 -3.58 24.22 0.67
CA THR A 124 -4.23 23.10 -0.01
C THR A 124 -3.26 21.93 -0.01
N LEU A 125 -3.65 20.79 0.57
CA LEU A 125 -2.80 19.62 0.66
C LEU A 125 -3.03 18.69 -0.53
N ILE A 126 -1.95 18.30 -1.22
CA ILE A 126 -1.92 17.09 -2.04
C ILE A 126 -0.86 16.17 -1.45
N ALA A 127 -1.30 15.11 -0.78
CA ALA A 127 -0.40 14.09 -0.26
C ALA A 127 -0.25 12.95 -1.26
N SER A 128 0.95 12.34 -1.33
CA SER A 128 1.16 11.10 -2.10
C SER A 128 1.68 9.98 -1.23
N THR A 129 1.34 8.75 -1.58
CA THR A 129 1.81 7.53 -0.91
C THR A 129 1.83 6.36 -1.89
N THR A 130 2.76 5.42 -1.66
CA THR A 130 2.76 4.12 -2.32
C THR A 130 1.96 3.07 -1.56
N GLU A 131 1.58 3.36 -0.32
CA GLU A 131 0.84 2.47 0.57
C GLU A 131 -0.66 2.82 0.59
N ASN A 132 -1.50 1.89 1.03
CA ASN A 132 -2.94 2.16 1.18
C ASN A 132 -3.17 3.25 2.24
N PRO A 133 -3.72 4.42 1.86
CA PRO A 133 -3.85 5.58 2.75
C PRO A 133 -4.72 5.30 3.97
N TYR A 134 -5.70 4.42 3.88
CA TYR A 134 -6.61 4.10 4.98
C TYR A 134 -5.94 3.42 6.18
N PHE A 135 -4.72 2.89 6.00
CA PHE A 135 -3.94 2.28 7.10
C PHE A 135 -2.84 3.19 7.65
N TYR A 136 -2.34 4.13 6.86
CA TYR A 136 -1.12 4.87 7.19
C TYR A 136 -1.33 6.38 7.35
N VAL A 137 -2.40 6.91 6.75
CA VAL A 137 -2.72 8.34 6.88
C VAL A 137 -3.70 8.55 8.02
N TYR A 138 -3.49 9.61 8.79
CA TYR A 138 -4.36 9.95 9.91
C TYR A 138 -5.79 10.21 9.44
N ASN A 139 -6.77 9.54 10.05
CA ASN A 139 -8.18 9.54 9.62
C ASN A 139 -8.77 10.95 9.47
N ALA A 140 -8.33 11.92 10.30
CA ALA A 140 -8.81 13.29 10.19
C ALA A 140 -8.32 14.00 8.91
N ILE A 141 -7.18 13.61 8.33
CA ILE A 141 -6.73 14.10 7.01
C ILE A 141 -7.56 13.42 5.91
N ILE A 142 -7.77 12.10 6.02
CA ILE A 142 -8.56 11.35 5.03
C ILE A 142 -9.97 11.92 4.92
N SER A 143 -10.64 12.20 6.05
CA SER A 143 -12.00 12.73 6.07
C SER A 143 -12.15 14.13 5.44
N ARG A 144 -11.04 14.84 5.27
CA ARG A 144 -10.95 16.19 4.67
C ARG A 144 -10.33 16.20 3.29
N SER A 145 -10.06 15.03 2.73
CA SER A 145 -9.36 14.89 1.46
C SER A 145 -10.11 13.94 0.53
N THR A 146 -10.01 14.16 -0.76
CA THR A 146 -10.47 13.21 -1.76
C THR A 146 -9.33 12.27 -2.14
N VAL A 147 -9.58 10.96 -2.05
CA VAL A 147 -8.57 9.93 -2.35
C VAL A 147 -8.67 9.51 -3.80
N PHE A 148 -7.55 9.55 -4.54
CA PHE A 148 -7.44 9.11 -5.92
C PHE A 148 -6.41 7.99 -6.06
N GLU A 149 -6.82 6.88 -6.66
CA GLU A 149 -5.97 5.74 -6.94
C GLU A 149 -5.30 5.90 -8.31
N PHE A 150 -3.97 5.95 -8.30
CA PHE A 150 -3.14 5.88 -9.50
C PHE A 150 -2.77 4.43 -9.78
N LYS A 151 -3.20 3.90 -10.91
CA LYS A 151 -2.95 2.51 -11.29
C LYS A 151 -1.57 2.32 -11.91
N PRO A 152 -0.98 1.11 -11.83
CA PRO A 152 0.17 0.74 -12.62
C PRO A 152 -0.09 1.02 -14.11
N LEU A 153 0.92 1.43 -14.83
CA LEU A 153 0.82 1.65 -16.27
C LEU A 153 1.18 0.37 -17.04
N THR A 154 0.44 0.11 -18.10
CA THR A 154 0.78 -0.99 -19.01
C THR A 154 2.00 -0.62 -19.87
N SER A 155 2.67 -1.65 -20.42
CA SER A 155 3.78 -1.42 -21.36
C SER A 155 3.37 -0.57 -22.56
N GLU A 156 2.14 -0.72 -23.04
CA GLU A 156 1.59 0.03 -24.17
C GLU A 156 1.38 1.51 -23.83
N GLU A 157 0.87 1.80 -22.63
CA GLU A 157 0.65 3.17 -22.16
C GLU A 157 1.95 3.95 -21.99
N ILE A 158 3.08 3.28 -21.72
CA ILE A 158 4.40 3.93 -21.51
C ILE A 158 5.10 4.24 -22.84
N LEU A 159 4.82 3.50 -23.91
CA LEU A 159 5.51 3.65 -25.21
C LEU A 159 5.58 5.10 -25.71
N PRO A 160 4.54 5.93 -25.65
CA PRO A 160 4.62 7.33 -26.08
C PRO A 160 5.63 8.15 -25.28
N ALA A 161 5.77 7.91 -23.97
CA ALA A 161 6.75 8.60 -23.14
C ALA A 161 8.19 8.20 -23.50
N ILE A 162 8.43 6.90 -23.75
CA ILE A 162 9.72 6.39 -24.19
C ILE A 162 10.12 6.98 -25.55
N LYS A 163 9.20 7.02 -26.52
CA LYS A 163 9.43 7.63 -27.83
C LYS A 163 9.80 9.10 -27.72
N ARG A 164 9.05 9.88 -26.91
CA ARG A 164 9.36 11.29 -26.66
C ARG A 164 10.75 11.47 -26.04
N ALA A 165 11.13 10.60 -25.11
CA ALA A 165 12.43 10.65 -24.45
C ALA A 165 13.58 10.45 -25.46
N PHE A 166 13.49 9.44 -26.30
CA PHE A 166 14.46 9.18 -27.35
C PHE A 166 14.56 10.35 -28.34
N GLN A 167 13.43 10.89 -28.80
CA GLN A 167 13.39 11.99 -29.74
C GLN A 167 14.04 13.26 -29.16
N LEU A 168 13.67 13.64 -27.94
CA LEU A 168 14.24 14.80 -27.25
C LEU A 168 15.77 14.70 -27.15
N MET A 169 16.28 13.55 -26.76
CA MET A 169 17.73 13.35 -26.63
C MET A 169 18.44 13.40 -27.98
N ALA A 170 17.85 12.82 -29.04
CA ALA A 170 18.39 12.88 -30.39
C ALA A 170 18.43 14.32 -30.93
N ASP A 171 17.35 15.08 -30.71
CA ASP A 171 17.24 16.48 -31.12
C ASP A 171 18.28 17.37 -30.39
N GLU A 172 18.48 17.14 -29.09
CA GLU A 172 19.49 17.86 -28.31
C GLU A 172 20.93 17.58 -28.76
N LEU A 173 21.19 16.36 -29.23
CA LEU A 173 22.50 15.97 -29.77
C LEU A 173 22.70 16.38 -31.24
N GLY A 174 21.61 16.76 -31.92
CA GLY A 174 21.65 17.06 -33.37
C GLY A 174 21.90 15.83 -34.24
N LEU A 175 21.57 14.63 -33.75
CA LEU A 175 21.85 13.36 -34.42
C LEU A 175 20.57 12.68 -34.90
N LYS A 176 20.65 11.94 -36.00
CA LYS A 176 19.54 11.09 -36.46
C LYS A 176 19.47 9.83 -35.62
N LEU A 177 18.30 9.57 -35.06
CA LEU A 177 18.06 8.39 -34.24
C LEU A 177 17.66 7.17 -35.06
N ARG A 178 18.33 6.05 -34.82
CA ARG A 178 17.92 4.73 -35.29
C ARG A 178 17.73 3.78 -34.10
N LEU A 179 16.53 3.30 -33.94
CA LEU A 179 16.19 2.25 -32.96
C LEU A 179 16.06 0.93 -33.69
N GLU A 180 16.69 -0.10 -33.15
CA GLU A 180 16.49 -1.46 -33.62
C GLU A 180 15.08 -1.95 -33.23
N ASN A 181 14.51 -2.87 -34.03
CA ASN A 181 13.17 -3.41 -33.77
C ASN A 181 13.12 -4.09 -32.40
N GLY A 182 12.09 -3.78 -31.63
CA GLY A 182 11.86 -4.35 -30.31
C GLY A 182 12.50 -3.57 -29.13
N VAL A 183 13.31 -2.54 -29.39
CA VAL A 183 13.94 -1.70 -28.34
C VAL A 183 12.91 -1.03 -27.45
N LEU A 184 11.91 -0.39 -28.03
CA LEU A 184 10.87 0.35 -27.30
C LEU A 184 10.05 -0.59 -26.42
N GLU A 185 9.61 -1.71 -26.99
CA GLU A 185 8.80 -2.72 -26.32
C GLU A 185 9.59 -3.39 -25.19
N HIS A 186 10.89 -3.63 -25.40
CA HIS A 186 11.75 -4.24 -24.39
C HIS A 186 11.92 -3.31 -23.17
N ILE A 187 12.18 -2.00 -23.40
CA ILE A 187 12.27 -1.01 -22.32
C ILE A 187 10.93 -0.91 -21.58
N ALA A 188 9.81 -0.83 -22.32
CA ALA A 188 8.48 -0.72 -21.73
C ALA A 188 8.15 -1.91 -20.81
N ARG A 189 8.42 -3.14 -21.27
CA ARG A 189 8.23 -4.36 -20.47
C ARG A 189 9.19 -4.43 -19.29
N GLY A 190 10.47 -4.11 -19.50
CA GLY A 190 11.52 -4.19 -18.49
C GLY A 190 11.40 -3.15 -17.36
N CYS A 191 10.51 -2.16 -17.48
CA CYS A 191 10.34 -1.13 -16.46
C CYS A 191 9.09 -1.28 -15.60
N GLY A 192 8.26 -2.32 -15.84
CA GLY A 192 7.17 -2.72 -14.93
C GLY A 192 6.19 -1.58 -14.61
N GLY A 193 5.81 -0.72 -15.58
CA GLY A 193 4.85 0.36 -15.35
C GLY A 193 5.42 1.66 -14.76
N ASP A 194 6.73 1.75 -14.49
CA ASP A 194 7.38 2.96 -13.97
C ASP A 194 7.96 3.83 -15.11
N VAL A 195 7.29 4.96 -15.42
CA VAL A 195 7.71 5.89 -16.49
C VAL A 195 9.05 6.53 -16.17
N ARG A 196 9.35 6.88 -14.92
CA ARG A 196 10.62 7.51 -14.52
C ARG A 196 11.78 6.58 -14.81
N LYS A 197 11.62 5.30 -14.47
CA LYS A 197 12.59 4.27 -14.76
C LYS A 197 12.77 4.07 -16.27
N SER A 198 11.68 4.04 -17.03
CA SER A 198 11.73 3.92 -18.50
C SER A 198 12.54 5.06 -19.12
N ILE A 199 12.32 6.29 -18.68
CA ILE A 199 13.05 7.47 -19.16
C ILE A 199 14.53 7.42 -18.76
N ASN A 200 14.87 7.03 -17.54
CA ASN A 200 16.25 6.85 -17.10
C ASN A 200 16.95 5.73 -17.92
N THR A 201 16.23 4.66 -18.26
CA THR A 201 16.76 3.61 -19.14
C THR A 201 17.04 4.14 -20.54
N VAL A 202 16.17 5.00 -21.09
CA VAL A 202 16.43 5.69 -22.38
C VAL A 202 17.70 6.51 -22.31
N GLU A 203 17.91 7.29 -21.26
CA GLU A 203 19.13 8.09 -21.07
C GLU A 203 20.38 7.21 -21.08
N LEU A 204 20.36 6.07 -20.37
CA LEU A 204 21.45 5.10 -20.39
C LEU A 204 21.67 4.46 -21.77
N CYS A 205 20.58 4.12 -22.47
CA CYS A 205 20.67 3.56 -23.82
C CYS A 205 21.33 4.52 -24.80
N ILE A 206 21.02 5.80 -24.72
CA ILE A 206 21.63 6.84 -25.56
C ILE A 206 23.09 7.06 -25.23
N LEU A 207 23.46 7.09 -23.94
CA LEU A 207 24.84 7.21 -23.50
C LEU A 207 25.73 6.03 -23.93
N SER A 208 25.12 4.85 -24.14
CA SER A 208 25.82 3.62 -24.58
C SER A 208 25.59 3.27 -26.06
N ALA A 209 24.92 4.12 -26.83
CA ALA A 209 24.61 3.87 -28.24
C ALA A 209 25.81 4.07 -29.15
N ASP A 210 25.79 3.36 -30.25
CA ASP A 210 26.81 3.53 -31.32
C ASP A 210 26.55 4.88 -32.01
N ASN A 211 27.58 5.75 -32.02
CA ASN A 211 27.53 7.07 -32.61
C ASN A 211 28.61 7.16 -33.73
N ASP A 212 28.17 7.36 -34.97
CA ASP A 212 29.05 7.54 -36.13
C ASP A 212 29.27 9.01 -36.53
N GLY A 213 28.79 9.96 -35.70
CA GLY A 213 28.87 11.39 -35.89
C GLY A 213 27.68 12.01 -36.63
N GLU A 214 26.87 11.26 -37.35
CA GLU A 214 25.64 11.69 -38.00
C GLU A 214 24.41 10.98 -37.44
N LYS A 215 24.61 9.79 -36.92
CA LYS A 215 23.55 8.87 -36.53
C LYS A 215 23.83 8.18 -35.21
N LEU A 216 22.82 8.09 -34.38
CA LEU A 216 22.81 7.38 -33.13
C LEU A 216 22.02 6.07 -33.25
N THR A 217 22.71 4.94 -33.12
CA THR A 217 22.06 3.61 -33.24
C THR A 217 21.96 2.94 -31.89
N VAL A 218 20.75 2.58 -31.48
CA VAL A 218 20.46 1.85 -30.24
C VAL A 218 20.11 0.40 -30.57
N ASN A 219 21.01 -0.51 -30.19
CA ASN A 219 20.88 -1.94 -30.44
C ASN A 219 20.06 -2.62 -29.33
N LEU A 220 19.27 -3.64 -29.67
CA LEU A 220 18.45 -4.40 -28.74
C LEU A 220 19.28 -5.17 -27.71
N ASP A 221 20.44 -5.69 -28.07
CA ASP A 221 21.30 -6.46 -27.17
C ASP A 221 21.91 -5.59 -26.07
N ASN A 222 22.32 -4.36 -26.39
CA ASN A 222 22.76 -3.38 -25.40
C ASN A 222 21.62 -3.03 -24.44
N VAL A 223 20.41 -2.85 -24.96
CA VAL A 223 19.22 -2.57 -24.11
C VAL A 223 18.92 -3.74 -23.18
N LYS A 224 19.01 -4.99 -23.65
CA LYS A 224 18.84 -6.18 -22.80
C LYS A 224 19.86 -6.20 -21.66
N LEU A 225 21.13 -5.92 -21.92
CA LEU A 225 22.17 -5.86 -20.88
C LEU A 225 21.90 -4.78 -19.82
N LEU A 226 21.42 -3.60 -20.24
CA LEU A 226 21.07 -2.50 -19.34
C LEU A 226 19.81 -2.78 -18.51
N THR A 227 18.87 -3.53 -19.07
CA THR A 227 17.60 -3.85 -18.42
C THR A 227 17.65 -5.13 -17.58
N GLN A 228 18.53 -6.10 -17.88
CA GLN A 228 18.64 -7.37 -17.15
C GLN A 228 18.87 -7.19 -15.64
N ARG A 229 19.78 -6.30 -15.25
CA ARG A 229 20.00 -5.95 -13.83
C ARG A 229 18.80 -5.23 -13.20
N SER A 230 17.95 -4.65 -14.01
CA SER A 230 16.75 -3.92 -13.59
C SER A 230 15.56 -4.85 -13.38
N ASN A 231 15.41 -5.91 -14.17
CA ASN A 231 14.28 -6.84 -14.08
C ASN A 231 14.27 -7.68 -12.80
N MET A 232 15.45 -8.07 -12.29
CA MET A 232 15.54 -8.78 -11.00
C MET A 232 15.06 -7.95 -9.79
N ARG A 233 15.03 -6.62 -9.91
CA ARG A 233 14.64 -5.71 -8.79
C ARG A 233 13.23 -5.12 -8.91
N TYR A 234 12.50 -5.34 -10.02
CA TYR A 234 11.39 -4.45 -10.38
C TYR A 234 10.02 -5.07 -10.60
N ASP A 235 9.82 -6.29 -10.19
CA ASP A 235 8.48 -6.89 -10.16
C ASP A 235 7.64 -6.47 -8.92
N ARG A 236 7.99 -5.30 -8.33
CA ARG A 236 7.41 -4.85 -7.06
C ARG A 236 5.99 -4.27 -7.15
N ALA A 237 5.48 -3.96 -8.32
CA ALA A 237 4.24 -3.18 -8.45
C ALA A 237 3.32 -3.62 -9.60
N GLY A 238 3.54 -4.79 -10.20
CA GLY A 238 2.69 -5.33 -11.26
C GLY A 238 1.76 -6.45 -10.77
N ASP A 239 0.82 -6.88 -11.60
CA ASP A 239 -0.07 -8.01 -11.34
C ASP A 239 0.71 -9.28 -10.98
N GLU A 240 1.90 -9.50 -11.58
CA GLU A 240 2.79 -10.61 -11.28
C GLU A 240 3.28 -10.63 -9.82
N HIS A 241 3.50 -9.48 -9.18
CA HIS A 241 3.84 -9.43 -7.76
C HIS A 241 2.72 -9.97 -6.87
N TYR A 242 1.47 -9.56 -7.16
CA TYR A 242 0.30 -10.08 -6.43
C TYR A 242 0.07 -11.55 -6.74
N ASP A 243 0.35 -11.99 -7.97
CA ASP A 243 0.23 -13.39 -8.38
C ASP A 243 1.25 -14.28 -7.67
N ILE A 244 2.51 -13.84 -7.51
CA ILE A 244 3.53 -14.59 -6.75
C ILE A 244 3.17 -14.67 -5.26
N LEU A 245 2.71 -13.58 -4.65
CA LEU A 245 2.23 -13.59 -3.25
C LEU A 245 1.02 -14.51 -3.08
N SER A 246 0.10 -14.52 -4.04
CA SER A 246 -1.06 -15.42 -4.07
C SER A 246 -0.64 -16.87 -4.26
N ALA A 247 0.32 -17.15 -5.16
CA ALA A 247 0.87 -18.47 -5.39
C ALA A 247 1.60 -19.00 -4.14
N LEU A 248 2.40 -18.16 -3.46
CA LEU A 248 3.04 -18.48 -2.19
C LEU A 248 2.01 -18.90 -1.14
N GLN A 249 0.99 -18.07 -0.93
CA GLN A 249 -0.07 -18.36 0.06
C GLN A 249 -0.81 -19.65 -0.28
N LYS A 250 -1.21 -19.86 -1.54
CA LYS A 250 -1.90 -21.06 -1.99
C LYS A 250 -1.03 -22.31 -1.85
N SER A 251 0.28 -22.21 -2.08
CA SER A 251 1.22 -23.31 -1.88
C SER A 251 1.35 -23.68 -0.39
N ILE A 252 1.46 -22.69 0.50
CA ILE A 252 1.48 -22.93 1.95
C ILE A 252 0.14 -23.51 2.41
N ARG A 253 -0.99 -22.98 1.96
CA ARG A 253 -2.34 -23.49 2.26
C ARG A 253 -2.53 -24.92 1.77
N GLY A 254 -1.98 -25.23 0.60
CA GLY A 254 -1.97 -26.57 0.01
C GLY A 254 -0.92 -27.53 0.59
N SER A 255 -0.10 -27.06 1.55
CA SER A 255 0.97 -27.85 2.19
C SER A 255 2.02 -28.35 1.18
N ASP A 256 2.36 -27.56 0.17
CA ASP A 256 3.48 -27.79 -0.74
C ASP A 256 4.64 -26.86 -0.36
N GLU A 257 5.54 -27.38 0.48
CA GLU A 257 6.70 -26.64 0.97
C GLU A 257 7.70 -26.29 -0.13
N ASN A 258 7.78 -27.11 -1.18
CA ASN A 258 8.71 -26.90 -2.27
C ASN A 258 8.26 -25.76 -3.19
N ALA A 259 6.98 -25.74 -3.56
CA ALA A 259 6.40 -24.63 -4.30
C ALA A 259 6.44 -23.34 -3.48
N ALA A 260 6.13 -23.40 -2.18
CA ALA A 260 6.20 -22.24 -1.29
C ALA A 260 7.60 -21.66 -1.21
N LEU A 261 8.65 -22.48 -1.05
CA LEU A 261 10.04 -22.04 -1.07
C LEU A 261 10.43 -21.43 -2.42
N HIS A 262 9.97 -22.00 -3.53
CA HIS A 262 10.24 -21.44 -4.86
C HIS A 262 9.66 -20.01 -5.00
N TYR A 263 8.39 -19.79 -4.64
CA TYR A 263 7.78 -18.48 -4.71
C TYR A 263 8.38 -17.48 -3.70
N ALA A 264 8.77 -17.95 -2.51
CA ALA A 264 9.50 -17.13 -1.55
C ALA A 264 10.87 -16.68 -2.10
N ALA A 265 11.62 -17.60 -2.74
CA ALA A 265 12.89 -17.27 -3.39
C ALA A 265 12.73 -16.23 -4.49
N ARG A 266 11.70 -16.33 -5.34
CA ARG A 266 11.39 -15.29 -6.35
C ARG A 266 11.14 -13.93 -5.73
N LEU A 267 10.41 -13.85 -4.61
CA LEU A 267 10.16 -12.60 -3.87
C LEU A 267 11.46 -12.04 -3.25
N ILE A 268 12.34 -12.90 -2.73
CA ILE A 268 13.63 -12.50 -2.17
C ILE A 268 14.55 -11.95 -3.25
N GLU A 269 14.69 -12.63 -4.39
CA GLU A 269 15.48 -12.17 -5.54
C GLU A 269 14.95 -10.86 -6.14
N ALA A 270 13.63 -10.69 -6.17
CA ALA A 270 12.99 -9.42 -6.54
C ALA A 270 13.18 -8.31 -5.47
N GLY A 271 13.80 -8.61 -4.31
CA GLY A 271 13.99 -7.68 -3.20
C GLY A 271 12.71 -7.31 -2.46
N ASN A 272 11.66 -8.14 -2.55
CA ASN A 272 10.33 -7.91 -1.98
C ASN A 272 10.17 -8.50 -0.56
N ILE A 273 11.22 -8.38 0.26
CA ILE A 273 11.27 -8.96 1.62
C ILE A 273 10.12 -8.45 2.49
N ILE A 274 9.80 -7.17 2.45
CA ILE A 274 8.74 -6.58 3.28
C ILE A 274 7.38 -7.20 2.96
N SER A 275 7.05 -7.36 1.67
CA SER A 275 5.80 -7.97 1.24
C SER A 275 5.73 -9.46 1.61
N LEU A 276 6.87 -10.18 1.47
CA LEU A 276 7.00 -11.56 1.91
C LEU A 276 6.75 -11.67 3.42
N CYS A 277 7.44 -10.86 4.23
CA CYS A 277 7.28 -10.84 5.69
C CYS A 277 5.82 -10.58 6.11
N ARG A 278 5.18 -9.58 5.54
CA ARG A 278 3.75 -9.27 5.80
C ARG A 278 2.85 -10.45 5.45
N ARG A 279 3.07 -11.08 4.29
CA ARG A 279 2.26 -12.21 3.85
C ARG A 279 2.42 -13.43 4.77
N LEU A 280 3.64 -13.74 5.21
CA LEU A 280 3.88 -14.85 6.15
C LEU A 280 3.16 -14.63 7.50
N LEU A 281 3.15 -13.40 8.03
CA LEU A 281 2.40 -13.06 9.24
C LEU A 281 0.88 -13.24 9.07
N VAL A 282 0.34 -12.87 7.91
CA VAL A 282 -1.08 -13.08 7.59
C VAL A 282 -1.37 -14.58 7.53
N ILE A 283 -0.59 -15.36 6.76
CA ILE A 283 -0.77 -16.81 6.60
C ILE A 283 -0.71 -17.53 7.95
N ALA A 284 0.19 -17.13 8.86
CA ALA A 284 0.31 -17.74 10.18
C ALA A 284 -0.99 -17.65 11.00
N SER A 285 -1.78 -16.59 10.80
CA SER A 285 -3.05 -16.38 11.52
C SER A 285 -4.27 -16.84 10.70
N GLU A 286 -4.26 -16.63 9.38
CA GLU A 286 -5.36 -16.93 8.46
C GLU A 286 -5.45 -18.44 8.17
N ASP A 287 -4.34 -19.06 7.78
CA ASP A 287 -4.32 -20.44 7.26
C ASP A 287 -3.92 -21.48 8.33
N ILE A 288 -3.09 -21.09 9.31
CA ILE A 288 -2.63 -22.00 10.38
C ILE A 288 -3.46 -21.79 11.65
N GLY A 289 -3.59 -20.55 12.09
CA GLY A 289 -4.47 -20.13 13.18
C GLY A 289 -4.39 -21.02 14.42
N LEU A 290 -5.55 -21.47 14.86
CA LEU A 290 -5.71 -22.25 16.08
C LEU A 290 -5.28 -23.72 15.95
N ALA A 291 -4.99 -24.20 14.72
CA ALA A 291 -4.46 -25.56 14.56
C ALA A 291 -3.05 -25.70 15.16
N TYR A 292 -2.24 -24.64 15.04
CA TYR A 292 -0.90 -24.56 15.64
C TYR A 292 -0.57 -23.13 16.07
N PRO A 293 -1.04 -22.65 17.23
CA PRO A 293 -0.89 -21.27 17.67
C PRO A 293 0.56 -20.75 17.75
N MET A 294 1.53 -21.66 17.97
CA MET A 294 2.95 -21.30 17.97
C MET A 294 3.47 -20.83 16.61
N ALA A 295 2.77 -21.15 15.51
CA ALA A 295 3.15 -20.68 14.18
C ALA A 295 3.26 -19.17 14.11
N ALA A 296 2.33 -18.42 14.69
CA ALA A 296 2.35 -16.97 14.70
C ALA A 296 3.58 -16.41 15.46
N VAL A 297 3.93 -17.02 16.60
CA VAL A 297 5.09 -16.60 17.43
C VAL A 297 6.40 -16.86 16.69
N VAL A 298 6.59 -18.07 16.16
CA VAL A 298 7.82 -18.44 15.44
C VAL A 298 7.95 -17.62 14.16
N THR A 299 6.88 -17.47 13.38
CA THR A 299 6.90 -16.65 12.15
C THR A 299 7.26 -15.19 12.46
N LYS A 300 6.72 -14.61 13.54
CA LYS A 300 7.07 -13.25 13.97
C LYS A 300 8.55 -13.14 14.32
N SER A 301 9.11 -14.11 15.07
CA SER A 301 10.54 -14.16 15.39
C SER A 301 11.42 -14.28 14.15
N CYS A 302 11.04 -15.13 13.19
CA CYS A 302 11.75 -15.29 11.91
C CYS A 302 11.72 -13.99 11.08
N VAL A 303 10.57 -13.33 11.03
CA VAL A 303 10.42 -12.05 10.33
C VAL A 303 11.29 -10.97 10.96
N ASP A 304 11.29 -10.84 12.29
CA ASP A 304 12.12 -9.84 12.98
C ASP A 304 13.60 -10.12 12.76
N SER A 305 14.03 -11.38 12.83
CA SER A 305 15.41 -11.78 12.53
C SER A 305 15.79 -11.44 11.09
N ALA A 306 14.91 -11.72 10.12
CA ALA A 306 15.17 -11.41 8.72
C ALA A 306 15.33 -9.90 8.47
N LEU A 307 14.51 -9.08 9.12
CA LEU A 307 14.58 -7.62 8.99
C LEU A 307 15.82 -7.02 9.66
N GLN A 308 16.32 -7.65 10.72
CA GLN A 308 17.56 -7.23 11.40
C GLN A 308 18.81 -7.64 10.62
N LEU A 309 18.84 -8.86 10.09
CA LEU A 309 20.00 -9.42 9.37
C LEU A 309 20.18 -8.77 7.98
N GLY A 310 19.07 -8.53 7.27
CA GLY A 310 19.15 -8.12 5.86
C GLY A 310 19.63 -9.24 4.94
N LEU A 311 19.70 -8.96 3.63
CA LEU A 311 20.24 -9.92 2.65
C LEU A 311 21.79 -9.89 2.66
N PRO A 312 22.43 -11.06 2.44
CA PRO A 312 21.83 -12.33 1.99
C PRO A 312 21.32 -13.25 3.10
N GLU A 313 21.57 -12.98 4.38
CA GLU A 313 21.30 -13.88 5.49
C GLU A 313 19.78 -13.98 5.82
N ALA A 314 19.02 -12.93 5.57
CA ALA A 314 17.56 -12.89 5.80
C ALA A 314 16.80 -14.06 5.17
N ARG A 315 17.35 -14.68 4.10
CA ARG A 315 16.74 -15.85 3.43
C ARG A 315 16.59 -17.06 4.36
N ILE A 316 17.47 -17.19 5.36
CA ILE A 316 17.51 -18.36 6.25
C ILE A 316 16.31 -18.38 7.18
N PRO A 317 16.05 -17.37 8.03
CA PRO A 317 14.86 -17.34 8.88
C PRO A 317 13.56 -17.27 8.06
N LEU A 318 13.56 -16.65 6.86
CA LEU A 318 12.38 -16.64 6.00
C LEU A 318 12.06 -18.04 5.46
N ALA A 319 13.07 -18.83 5.07
CA ALA A 319 12.87 -20.22 4.65
C ALA A 319 12.32 -21.09 5.80
N GLU A 320 12.84 -20.91 7.03
CA GLU A 320 12.32 -21.59 8.23
C GLU A 320 10.84 -21.29 8.43
N ALA A 321 10.42 -20.02 8.37
CA ALA A 321 9.02 -19.63 8.50
C ALA A 321 8.15 -20.25 7.38
N VAL A 322 8.61 -20.24 6.13
CA VAL A 322 7.86 -20.81 4.99
C VAL A 322 7.65 -22.30 5.17
N VAL A 323 8.69 -23.06 5.53
CA VAL A 323 8.60 -24.51 5.74
C VAL A 323 7.69 -24.83 6.92
N LEU A 324 7.87 -24.12 8.05
CA LEU A 324 7.00 -24.27 9.22
C LEU A 324 5.52 -24.11 8.84
N LEU A 325 5.19 -23.02 8.14
CA LEU A 325 3.81 -22.71 7.76
C LEU A 325 3.27 -23.72 6.73
N ALA A 326 4.08 -24.16 5.78
CA ALA A 326 3.67 -25.16 4.79
C ALA A 326 3.38 -26.53 5.42
N THR A 327 4.17 -26.93 6.41
CA THR A 327 4.06 -28.27 7.05
C THR A 327 3.14 -28.29 8.28
N ALA A 328 2.77 -27.13 8.85
CA ALA A 328 1.86 -27.07 9.98
C ALA A 328 0.43 -27.51 9.62
N PRO A 329 -0.34 -28.05 10.58
CA PRO A 329 -1.77 -28.28 10.38
C PRO A 329 -2.49 -26.95 10.11
N LYS A 330 -3.58 -26.99 9.34
CA LYS A 330 -4.30 -25.82 8.85
C LYS A 330 -5.61 -25.61 9.59
N SER A 331 -5.97 -24.35 9.86
CA SER A 331 -7.30 -23.93 10.33
C SER A 331 -7.54 -22.46 10.00
N ASN A 332 -8.65 -22.20 9.35
CA ASN A 332 -9.17 -20.83 9.13
C ASN A 332 -10.40 -20.53 10.01
N SER A 333 -10.61 -21.31 11.05
CA SER A 333 -11.79 -21.20 11.92
C SER A 333 -11.95 -19.81 12.55
N ALA A 334 -10.84 -19.16 12.95
CA ALA A 334 -10.87 -17.84 13.55
C ALA A 334 -11.15 -16.74 12.52
N GLU A 335 -10.58 -16.82 11.31
CA GLU A 335 -10.86 -15.92 10.19
C GLU A 335 -12.34 -15.99 9.79
N SER A 336 -12.85 -17.20 9.52
CA SER A 336 -14.26 -17.39 9.16
C SER A 336 -15.21 -16.88 10.23
N ALA A 337 -14.85 -17.01 11.52
CA ALA A 337 -15.65 -16.51 12.64
C ALA A 337 -15.72 -14.99 12.67
N ILE A 338 -14.60 -14.30 12.53
CA ILE A 338 -14.60 -12.82 12.54
C ILE A 338 -15.27 -12.24 11.28
N ASP A 339 -15.12 -12.88 10.13
CA ASP A 339 -15.77 -12.44 8.89
C ASP A 339 -17.30 -12.57 8.98
N ALA A 340 -17.80 -13.68 9.56
CA ALA A 340 -19.22 -13.85 9.82
C ALA A 340 -19.77 -12.78 10.79
N ALA A 341 -19.03 -12.47 11.86
CA ALA A 341 -19.40 -11.41 12.79
C ALA A 341 -19.40 -10.02 12.13
N LEU A 342 -18.39 -9.73 11.32
CA LEU A 342 -18.31 -8.48 10.55
C LEU A 342 -19.45 -8.35 9.54
N ALA A 343 -19.86 -9.44 8.91
CA ALA A 343 -20.99 -9.45 7.98
C ALA A 343 -22.29 -9.06 8.70
N ASP A 344 -22.57 -9.64 9.88
CA ASP A 344 -23.75 -9.28 10.67
C ASP A 344 -23.72 -7.78 11.07
N VAL A 345 -22.58 -7.27 11.53
CA VAL A 345 -22.43 -5.85 11.89
C VAL A 345 -22.66 -4.94 10.68
N ARG A 346 -22.10 -5.26 9.50
CA ARG A 346 -22.26 -4.48 8.26
C ARG A 346 -23.71 -4.49 7.74
N ASN A 347 -24.44 -5.57 7.99
CA ASN A 347 -25.87 -5.68 7.66
C ASN A 347 -26.78 -4.96 8.65
N GLY A 348 -26.24 -4.36 9.71
CA GLY A 348 -27.01 -3.69 10.76
C GLY A 348 -27.55 -4.61 11.85
N ASP A 349 -27.15 -5.89 11.84
CA ASP A 349 -27.56 -6.90 12.82
C ASP A 349 -26.57 -6.94 13.99
N PHE A 350 -26.45 -5.83 14.72
CA PHE A 350 -25.55 -5.79 15.88
C PHE A 350 -26.30 -5.69 17.23
N GLY A 351 -27.48 -5.08 17.28
CA GLY A 351 -28.27 -4.95 18.51
C GLY A 351 -27.53 -4.22 19.66
N ASP A 352 -28.26 -3.96 20.74
CA ASP A 352 -27.66 -3.40 21.95
C ASP A 352 -27.04 -4.52 22.82
N TYR A 353 -25.91 -4.23 23.44
CA TYR A 353 -25.28 -5.17 24.36
C TYR A 353 -26.13 -5.39 25.62
N PRO A 354 -26.18 -6.63 26.18
CA PRO A 354 -26.94 -6.94 27.37
C PRO A 354 -26.63 -6.00 28.55
N ARG A 355 -27.64 -5.57 29.27
CA ARG A 355 -27.50 -4.55 30.30
C ARG A 355 -26.48 -4.91 31.40
N HIS A 356 -26.43 -6.17 31.80
CA HIS A 356 -25.48 -6.66 32.80
C HIS A 356 -24.01 -6.64 32.37
N LEU A 357 -23.74 -6.48 31.06
CA LEU A 357 -22.38 -6.29 30.52
C LEU A 357 -21.95 -4.82 30.46
N GLN A 358 -22.85 -3.89 30.71
CA GLN A 358 -22.55 -2.46 30.70
C GLN A 358 -21.66 -2.08 31.89
N ASN A 359 -20.79 -1.08 31.68
CA ASN A 359 -19.95 -0.57 32.74
C ASN A 359 -20.82 0.14 33.81
N LYS A 360 -20.68 -0.24 35.09
CA LYS A 360 -21.43 0.34 36.22
C LYS A 360 -21.35 1.86 36.35
N HIS A 361 -20.27 2.46 35.85
CA HIS A 361 -20.08 3.91 35.92
C HIS A 361 -20.98 4.71 34.99
N PHE A 362 -21.66 4.07 34.06
CA PHE A 362 -22.56 4.70 33.09
C PHE A 362 -24.05 4.40 33.30
N ASP A 363 -24.43 3.79 34.41
CA ASP A 363 -25.84 3.72 34.77
C ASP A 363 -26.36 5.16 35.02
N GLY A 364 -27.13 5.71 34.08
CA GLY A 364 -27.67 7.07 34.18
C GLY A 364 -28.48 7.27 35.47
N GLU A 365 -28.62 8.53 35.91
CA GLU A 365 -29.32 8.89 37.16
C GLU A 365 -30.76 8.34 37.28
N GLY A 366 -31.41 8.00 36.15
CA GLY A 366 -32.76 7.44 36.06
C GLY A 366 -32.86 5.91 36.07
N ALA A 367 -31.75 5.17 36.14
CA ALA A 367 -31.81 3.71 36.11
C ALA A 367 -32.36 3.17 37.45
N LYS A 368 -33.56 2.53 37.40
CA LYS A 368 -34.26 1.95 38.58
C LYS A 368 -33.46 0.86 39.29
N VAL A 369 -32.49 0.24 38.60
CA VAL A 369 -31.63 -0.81 39.13
C VAL A 369 -30.22 -0.65 38.57
N LYS A 370 -29.26 -0.33 39.43
CA LYS A 370 -27.86 -0.09 39.06
C LYS A 370 -27.01 -1.35 39.20
N GLY A 371 -26.13 -1.64 38.20
CA GLY A 371 -25.09 -2.67 38.24
C GLY A 371 -25.60 -4.09 38.42
N GLN A 372 -26.73 -4.41 37.78
CA GLN A 372 -27.37 -5.71 37.97
C GLN A 372 -26.74 -6.83 37.20
N HIS A 373 -26.38 -7.87 37.96
CA HIS A 373 -26.37 -9.29 37.61
C HIS A 373 -25.29 -9.76 36.61
N TYR A 374 -24.15 -9.04 36.43
CA TYR A 374 -22.97 -9.71 35.86
C TYR A 374 -22.45 -10.75 36.85
N LEU A 375 -22.60 -12.01 36.48
CA LEU A 375 -22.01 -13.11 37.22
C LEU A 375 -20.53 -13.23 36.86
N TYR A 376 -19.64 -12.96 37.82
CA TYR A 376 -18.21 -12.97 37.57
C TYR A 376 -17.68 -14.41 37.46
N PRO A 377 -17.25 -14.90 36.28
CA PRO A 377 -16.94 -16.31 36.07
C PRO A 377 -15.88 -16.88 37.01
N HIS A 378 -14.90 -16.06 37.46
CA HIS A 378 -13.86 -16.51 38.38
C HIS A 378 -14.38 -16.90 39.78
N ASN A 379 -15.59 -16.53 40.13
CA ASN A 379 -16.23 -16.93 41.39
C ASN A 379 -16.95 -18.29 41.29
N TYR A 380 -16.92 -18.94 40.11
CA TYR A 380 -17.63 -20.18 39.85
C TYR A 380 -16.65 -21.30 39.47
N PRO A 381 -17.07 -22.61 39.70
CA PRO A 381 -16.26 -23.74 39.30
C PRO A 381 -15.84 -23.69 37.83
N ASN A 382 -14.62 -24.11 37.54
CA ASN A 382 -14.00 -24.04 36.21
C ASN A 382 -14.02 -22.64 35.56
N HIS A 383 -14.17 -21.58 36.35
CA HIS A 383 -14.27 -20.18 35.90
C HIS A 383 -15.34 -19.99 34.80
N TRP A 384 -16.49 -20.66 34.95
CA TRP A 384 -17.58 -20.59 34.01
C TRP A 384 -18.93 -20.52 34.70
N VAL A 385 -19.82 -19.71 34.15
CA VAL A 385 -21.21 -19.58 34.58
C VAL A 385 -22.08 -19.28 33.36
N LYS A 386 -23.27 -19.89 33.35
CA LYS A 386 -24.22 -19.68 32.25
C LYS A 386 -24.87 -18.32 32.38
N GLN A 387 -24.59 -17.42 31.45
CA GLN A 387 -25.26 -16.13 31.30
C GLN A 387 -25.22 -15.69 29.83
N GLN A 388 -26.05 -14.72 29.44
CA GLN A 388 -26.11 -14.19 28.09
C GLN A 388 -24.97 -13.18 27.85
N TYR A 389 -24.25 -13.32 26.75
CA TYR A 389 -23.21 -12.40 26.31
C TYR A 389 -23.55 -11.67 25.01
N LEU A 390 -24.27 -12.33 24.09
CA LEU A 390 -24.68 -11.72 22.83
C LEU A 390 -25.90 -10.80 23.02
N PRO A 391 -26.02 -9.77 22.18
CA PRO A 391 -27.25 -8.99 22.07
C PRO A 391 -28.49 -9.87 21.86
N ASP A 392 -29.66 -9.40 22.30
CA ASP A 392 -30.92 -10.16 22.21
C ASP A 392 -31.23 -10.64 20.79
N LYS A 393 -30.95 -9.81 19.77
CA LYS A 393 -31.13 -10.12 18.36
C LYS A 393 -30.23 -11.25 17.86
N LEU A 394 -29.11 -11.50 18.54
CA LEU A 394 -28.07 -12.46 18.15
C LEU A 394 -28.00 -13.67 19.07
N VAL A 395 -28.95 -13.81 20.00
CA VAL A 395 -29.03 -15.00 20.88
C VAL A 395 -29.15 -16.26 20.03
N GLY A 396 -28.24 -17.22 20.29
CA GLY A 396 -28.15 -18.47 19.50
C GLY A 396 -27.27 -18.39 18.24
N ARG A 397 -26.78 -17.20 17.86
CA ARG A 397 -25.82 -17.05 16.77
C ARG A 397 -24.49 -17.70 17.15
N THR A 398 -23.93 -18.49 16.26
CA THR A 398 -22.62 -19.12 16.43
C THR A 398 -21.70 -18.62 15.32
N TYR A 399 -20.62 -17.93 15.67
CA TYR A 399 -19.60 -17.46 14.73
C TYR A 399 -18.44 -18.44 14.65
N TYR A 400 -17.89 -18.82 15.82
CA TYR A 400 -16.74 -19.70 15.88
C TYR A 400 -17.20 -21.17 15.87
N GLN A 401 -16.65 -21.92 14.90
CA GLN A 401 -16.81 -23.37 14.81
C GLN A 401 -15.42 -24.00 14.92
N TYR A 402 -15.30 -24.97 15.82
CA TYR A 402 -14.03 -25.67 16.02
C TYR A 402 -13.63 -26.46 14.78
N GLY A 403 -12.39 -26.25 14.30
CA GLY A 403 -11.80 -27.03 13.23
C GLY A 403 -11.57 -28.48 13.64
N GLU A 404 -11.37 -29.35 12.65
CA GLU A 404 -11.19 -30.79 12.88
C GLU A 404 -9.78 -31.16 13.38
N ASN A 405 -8.85 -30.22 13.47
CA ASN A 405 -7.51 -30.47 13.96
C ASN A 405 -7.48 -30.79 15.46
N LYS A 406 -6.40 -31.45 15.90
CA LYS A 406 -6.25 -31.97 17.27
C LYS A 406 -6.40 -30.86 18.33
N THR A 407 -5.82 -29.70 18.12
CA THR A 407 -5.81 -28.60 19.10
C THR A 407 -7.22 -28.08 19.36
N GLU A 408 -7.98 -27.80 18.31
CA GLU A 408 -9.34 -27.27 18.43
C GLU A 408 -10.32 -28.32 18.93
N GLN A 409 -10.16 -29.59 18.54
CA GLN A 409 -10.99 -30.68 19.07
C GLN A 409 -10.74 -30.93 20.56
N MET A 410 -9.51 -30.79 21.04
CA MET A 410 -9.23 -30.82 22.49
C MET A 410 -9.92 -29.69 23.25
N ALA A 411 -9.86 -28.45 22.69
CA ALA A 411 -10.56 -27.33 23.28
C ALA A 411 -12.08 -27.51 23.28
N LYS A 412 -12.65 -28.03 22.18
CA LYS A 412 -14.07 -28.37 22.07
C LYS A 412 -14.50 -29.34 23.16
N ALA A 413 -13.80 -30.44 23.28
CA ALA A 413 -14.11 -31.49 24.27
C ALA A 413 -14.01 -30.97 25.72
N TYR A 414 -13.04 -30.12 26.01
CA TYR A 414 -12.91 -29.46 27.30
C TYR A 414 -14.14 -28.60 27.63
N TRP A 415 -14.57 -27.72 26.71
CA TRP A 415 -15.71 -26.84 26.95
C TRP A 415 -17.05 -27.54 26.91
N GLU A 416 -17.24 -28.60 26.12
CA GLU A 416 -18.44 -29.42 26.12
C GLU A 416 -18.64 -30.12 27.46
N LYS A 417 -17.56 -30.49 28.13
CA LYS A 417 -17.61 -31.07 29.47
C LYS A 417 -18.02 -30.06 30.54
N ILE A 418 -17.64 -28.80 30.40
CA ILE A 418 -17.91 -27.75 31.39
C ILE A 418 -19.28 -27.09 31.17
N LYS A 419 -19.70 -26.90 29.93
CA LYS A 419 -20.91 -26.19 29.53
C LYS A 419 -22.19 -27.06 29.58
N LYS A 420 -22.04 -28.33 29.96
CA LYS A 420 -23.17 -29.19 30.22
C LYS A 420 -23.86 -28.77 31.49
#